data_46be81b8d946e5195a5aa882b490a505
#
_entry.id   46be81b8d946e5195a5aa882b490a505
#
_cell.length_a   1.000
_cell.length_b   1.000
_cell.length_c   1.000
_cell.angle_alpha   90.00
_cell.angle_beta   90.00
_cell.angle_gamma   90.00
#
_symmetry.space_group_name_H-M   'P 1'
#
loop_
_entity.id
_entity.type
_entity.pdbx_description
1 polymer ?
#
loop_
_entity_poly.entity_id
_entity_poly.type
_entity_poly.pdbx_seq_one_letter_code
_entity_poly.pdbx_strand_id
1 'polypeptide(L)' 'MESTYTTKQGDVWDKIAYEVYGDEEYTGWLMENNFPLLDTFVFDAGVVLQ' A
#
# COMPACT_ATOMS: atom_id res chain seq x y z
N MET A 1 7.84 16.47 2.50
CA MET A 1 6.82 16.29 1.46
C MET A 1 6.00 15.05 1.74
N GLU A 2 4.71 15.19 1.62
CA GLU A 2 3.81 14.09 1.90
C GLU A 2 3.47 13.32 0.63
N SER A 3 3.52 12.00 0.72
CA SER A 3 3.20 11.14 -0.41
C SER A 3 2.05 10.23 -0.06
N THR A 4 1.14 10.09 -0.98
CA THR A 4 0.05 9.13 -0.82
C THR A 4 -0.05 8.29 -2.08
N TYR A 5 -0.70 7.14 -1.95
CA TYR A 5 -0.95 6.25 -3.07
C TYR A 5 -2.41 5.86 -3.06
N THR A 6 -3.07 6.02 -4.19
CA THR A 6 -4.47 5.63 -4.32
C THR A 6 -4.52 4.28 -5.01
N THR A 7 -5.15 3.30 -4.37
CA THR A 7 -5.14 1.93 -4.86
C THR A 7 -5.97 1.74 -6.11
N LYS A 8 -5.64 0.68 -6.85
CA LYS A 8 -6.42 0.19 -7.97
C LYS A 8 -7.06 -1.13 -7.57
N GLN A 9 -8.17 -1.45 -8.17
CA GLN A 9 -8.85 -2.71 -7.91
C GLN A 9 -7.87 -3.88 -8.09
N GLY A 10 -7.75 -4.71 -7.08
CA GLY A 10 -6.88 -5.87 -7.14
C GLY A 10 -5.47 -5.66 -6.61
N ASP A 11 -5.13 -4.46 -6.15
CA ASP A 11 -3.82 -4.20 -5.58
C ASP A 11 -3.61 -5.01 -4.30
N VAL A 12 -2.35 -5.43 -4.09
CA VAL A 12 -1.95 -6.11 -2.85
C VAL A 12 -0.74 -5.37 -2.29
N TRP A 13 -0.45 -5.59 -1.01
CA TRP A 13 0.60 -4.86 -0.31
C TRP A 13 1.95 -4.91 -1.01
N ASP A 14 2.39 -6.11 -1.40
CA ASP A 14 3.70 -6.28 -2.02
C ASP A 14 3.82 -5.51 -3.32
N LYS A 15 2.76 -5.56 -4.11
CA LYS A 15 2.76 -4.87 -5.40
C LYS A 15 2.79 -3.36 -5.22
N ILE A 16 2.03 -2.87 -4.23
CA ILE A 16 1.99 -1.44 -3.96
C ILE A 16 3.35 -0.95 -3.50
N ALA A 17 3.99 -1.71 -2.59
CA ALA A 17 5.31 -1.32 -2.10
C ALA A 17 6.31 -1.28 -3.24
N TYR A 18 6.24 -2.24 -4.15
CA TYR A 18 7.14 -2.27 -5.29
C TYR A 18 6.92 -1.05 -6.20
N GLU A 19 5.67 -0.69 -6.45
CA GLU A 19 5.37 0.44 -7.32
C GLU A 19 5.74 1.77 -6.70
N VAL A 20 5.54 1.91 -5.39
CA VAL A 20 5.74 3.19 -4.72
C VAL A 20 7.20 3.40 -4.35
N TYR A 21 7.85 2.37 -3.84
CA TYR A 21 9.22 2.48 -3.33
C TYR A 21 10.25 1.80 -4.21
N GLY A 22 9.80 1.05 -5.20
CA GLY A 22 10.71 0.35 -6.10
C GLY A 22 11.25 -0.96 -5.52
N ASP A 23 10.78 -1.37 -4.35
CA ASP A 23 11.29 -2.58 -3.72
C ASP A 23 10.23 -3.13 -2.76
N GLU A 24 9.93 -4.41 -2.91
CA GLU A 24 8.92 -5.05 -2.08
C GLU A 24 9.40 -5.23 -0.63
N GLU A 25 10.68 -4.99 -0.35
CA GLU A 25 11.17 -5.02 1.02
C GLU A 25 10.51 -3.95 1.89
N TYR A 26 9.95 -2.93 1.26
CA TYR A 26 9.27 -1.87 1.99
C TYR A 26 7.83 -2.23 2.35
N THR A 27 7.39 -3.45 2.05
CA THR A 27 6.03 -3.87 2.36
C THR A 27 5.70 -3.72 3.84
N GLY A 28 6.60 -4.18 4.71
CA GLY A 28 6.38 -4.08 6.15
C GLY A 28 6.26 -2.64 6.60
N TRP A 29 7.10 -1.76 6.05
CA TRP A 29 7.06 -0.34 6.38
C TRP A 29 5.75 0.28 5.94
N LEU A 30 5.30 -0.08 4.74
CA LEU A 30 4.04 0.43 4.21
C LEU A 30 2.87 -0.01 5.09
N MET A 31 2.86 -1.27 5.51
CA MET A 31 1.81 -1.79 6.36
C MET A 31 1.78 -1.09 7.71
N GLU A 32 2.95 -0.81 8.29
CA GLU A 32 3.02 -0.12 9.57
C GLU A 32 2.46 1.29 9.47
N ASN A 33 2.69 1.97 8.34
CA ASN A 33 2.19 3.32 8.15
C ASN A 33 0.70 3.35 7.87
N ASN A 34 0.10 2.18 7.59
CA ASN A 34 -1.32 2.08 7.29
C ASN A 34 -1.95 1.02 8.18
N PHE A 35 -1.59 1.08 9.44
CA PHE A 35 -2.00 0.09 10.44
C PHE A 35 -3.50 -0.22 10.44
N PRO A 36 -4.39 0.76 10.33
CA PRO A 36 -5.82 0.46 10.35
C PRO A 36 -6.30 -0.42 9.19
N LEU A 37 -5.47 -0.59 8.15
CA LEU A 37 -5.84 -1.35 6.96
C LEU A 37 -5.20 -2.72 6.91
N LEU A 38 -4.60 -3.18 8.01
CA LEU A 38 -3.87 -4.46 8.00
C LEU A 38 -4.74 -5.67 7.68
N ASP A 39 -6.03 -5.57 7.90
CA ASP A 39 -6.94 -6.67 7.60
C ASP A 39 -7.27 -6.78 6.12
N THR A 40 -6.84 -5.82 5.34
CA THR A 40 -7.11 -5.82 3.91
C THR A 40 -6.01 -6.57 3.18
N PHE A 41 -6.36 -7.62 2.45
CA PHE A 41 -5.38 -8.37 1.66
C PHE A 41 -5.37 -7.93 0.21
N VAL A 42 -6.55 -7.67 -0.34
CA VAL A 42 -6.70 -7.20 -1.71
C VAL A 42 -7.51 -5.91 -1.65
N PHE A 43 -6.99 -4.86 -2.25
CA PHE A 43 -7.62 -3.55 -2.17
C PHE A 43 -8.63 -3.33 -3.28
N ASP A 44 -9.71 -2.63 -2.93
CA ASP A 44 -10.59 -2.05 -3.94
C ASP A 44 -9.94 -0.78 -4.47
N ALA A 45 -10.46 -0.30 -5.58
CA ALA A 45 -9.96 0.96 -6.13
C ALA A 45 -10.33 2.11 -5.21
N GLY A 46 -9.44 3.09 -5.14
CA GLY A 46 -9.75 4.34 -4.46
C GLY A 46 -9.37 4.42 -2.99
N VAL A 47 -8.68 3.42 -2.45
CA VAL A 47 -8.22 3.49 -1.06
C VAL A 47 -6.93 4.29 -1.03
N VAL A 48 -6.86 5.30 -0.15
CA VAL A 48 -5.68 6.16 -0.08
C VAL A 48 -4.75 5.66 1.04
N LEU A 49 -3.51 5.37 0.67
CA LEU A 49 -2.50 4.91 1.61
C LEU A 49 -1.46 5.98 1.87
N GLN A 50 -0.91 5.92 3.06
CA GLN A 50 0.18 6.82 3.44
C GLN A 50 1.51 6.21 3.00
#